data_217ec7c555af8979f79914d52d0c7c6c
#
_entry.id   217ec7c555af8979f79914d52d0c7c6c
#
_cell.length_a   1.000
_cell.length_b   1.000
_cell.length_c   1.000
_cell.angle_alpha   90.00
_cell.angle_beta   90.00
_cell.angle_gamma   90.00
#
_symmetry.space_group_name_H-M   'P 1'
#
loop_
_entity.id
_entity.type
_entity.pdbx_description
1 polymer ?
#
loop_
_entity_poly.entity_id
_entity_poly.type
_entity_poly.pdbx_seq_one_letter_code
_entity_poly.pdbx_strand_id
1 'polypeptide(L)' 'MRIGELAGISGVAASTLRFYESNGLLPAPRRAGNGYRDYPEDTLERIGLIRLAQSLGFNL' A
#
# COMPACT_ATOMS: atom_id res chain seq x y z
N MET A 1 0.82 10.64 -0.35
CA MET A 1 1.63 9.95 -1.38
C MET A 1 0.75 9.35 -2.43
N ARG A 2 1.16 9.40 -3.66
CA ARG A 2 0.51 8.68 -4.76
C ARG A 2 1.03 7.25 -4.81
N ILE A 3 0.27 6.36 -5.46
CA ILE A 3 0.63 4.95 -5.53
C ILE A 3 2.00 4.71 -6.20
N GLY A 4 2.37 5.52 -7.17
CA GLY A 4 3.68 5.43 -7.82
C GLY A 4 4.84 5.70 -6.85
N GLU A 5 4.67 6.66 -5.94
CA GLU A 5 5.64 6.94 -4.90
C GLU A 5 5.74 5.78 -3.91
N LEU A 6 4.60 5.25 -3.48
CA LEU A 6 4.56 4.09 -2.60
C LEU A 6 5.28 2.90 -3.22
N ALA A 7 5.01 2.62 -4.48
CA ALA A 7 5.64 1.53 -5.21
C ALA A 7 7.17 1.73 -5.28
N GLY A 8 7.61 2.95 -5.60
CA GLY A 8 9.03 3.27 -5.69
C GLY A 8 9.77 3.13 -4.36
N ILE A 9 9.18 3.62 -3.27
CA ILE A 9 9.82 3.59 -1.94
C ILE A 9 9.76 2.19 -1.34
N SER A 10 8.62 1.50 -1.46
CA SER A 10 8.42 0.19 -0.84
C SER A 10 9.06 -0.95 -1.63
N GLY A 11 9.31 -0.75 -2.90
CA GLY A 11 9.77 -1.82 -3.79
C GLY A 11 8.67 -2.81 -4.16
N VAL A 12 7.41 -2.49 -3.88
CA VAL A 12 6.25 -3.34 -4.19
C VAL A 12 5.53 -2.76 -5.40
N ALA A 13 5.19 -3.59 -6.38
CA ALA A 13 4.50 -3.14 -7.59
C ALA A 13 3.16 -2.49 -7.26
N ALA A 14 2.79 -1.46 -8.03
CA ALA A 14 1.53 -0.75 -7.83
C ALA A 14 0.31 -1.68 -7.90
N SER A 15 0.33 -2.67 -8.80
CA SER A 15 -0.74 -3.65 -8.90
C SER A 15 -0.90 -4.48 -7.63
N THR A 16 0.21 -4.83 -6.99
CA THR A 16 0.22 -5.56 -5.72
C THR A 16 -0.32 -4.69 -4.60
N LEU A 17 0.02 -3.40 -4.57
CA LEU A 17 -0.51 -2.46 -3.58
C LEU A 17 -2.03 -2.30 -3.72
N ARG A 18 -2.53 -2.24 -4.95
CA ARG A 18 -3.97 -2.21 -5.20
C ARG A 18 -4.66 -3.48 -4.74
N PHE A 19 -4.02 -4.62 -4.93
CA PHE A 19 -4.51 -5.90 -4.43
C PHE A 19 -4.63 -5.88 -2.90
N TYR A 20 -3.61 -5.41 -2.20
CA TYR A 20 -3.65 -5.28 -0.75
C TYR A 20 -4.78 -4.35 -0.30
N GLU A 21 -4.95 -3.23 -0.97
CA GLU A 21 -6.03 -2.28 -0.68
C GLU A 21 -7.41 -2.93 -0.84
N SER A 22 -7.62 -3.64 -1.95
CA SER A 22 -8.91 -4.28 -2.23
C SER A 22 -9.24 -5.41 -1.25
N ASN A 23 -8.25 -6.00 -0.61
CA ASN A 23 -8.43 -7.02 0.42
C ASN A 23 -8.47 -6.46 1.85
N GLY A 24 -8.49 -5.14 1.99
CA GLY A 24 -8.56 -4.49 3.29
C GLY A 24 -7.25 -4.53 4.08
N LEU A 25 -6.14 -4.88 3.43
CA LEU A 25 -4.83 -4.94 4.09
C LEU A 25 -4.18 -3.56 4.22
N LEU A 26 -4.55 -2.62 3.37
CA LEU A 26 -4.10 -1.24 3.42
C LEU A 26 -5.29 -0.31 3.70
N PRO A 27 -5.07 0.82 4.38
CA PRO A 27 -6.13 1.80 4.57
C PRO A 27 -6.55 2.38 3.21
N ALA A 28 -7.84 2.73 3.09
CA ALA A 28 -8.35 3.35 1.88
C ALA A 28 -7.67 4.70 1.67
N PRO A 29 -7.22 5.02 0.44
CA PRO A 29 -6.62 6.32 0.17
C PRO A 29 -7.68 7.41 0.19
N ARG A 30 -7.24 8.63 0.51
CA ARG A 30 -8.07 9.81 0.32
C ARG A 30 -8.04 10.20 -1.15
N ARG A 31 -9.15 10.74 -1.64
CA ARG A 31 -9.16 11.34 -2.96
C ARG A 31 -8.78 12.82 -2.84
N ALA A 32 -7.73 13.21 -3.55
CA ALA A 32 -7.37 14.62 -3.69
C ALA A 32 -8.44 15.35 -4.51
N GLY A 33 -8.45 16.67 -4.44
CA GLY A 33 -9.43 17.50 -5.15
C GLY A 33 -9.46 17.32 -6.67
N ASN A 34 -8.38 16.80 -7.26
CA ASN A 34 -8.27 16.49 -8.68
C ASN A 34 -8.62 15.03 -9.01
N GLY A 35 -9.16 14.28 -8.05
CA GLY A 35 -9.58 12.89 -8.25
C GLY A 35 -8.47 11.85 -8.08
N TYR A 36 -7.23 12.23 -7.87
CA TYR A 36 -6.16 11.29 -7.62
C TYR A 36 -6.23 10.70 -6.21
N ARG A 37 -5.78 9.45 -6.08
CA ARG A 37 -5.69 8.79 -4.79
C ARG A 37 -4.47 9.30 -4.03
N ASP A 38 -4.68 9.64 -2.78
CA ASP A 38 -3.61 10.11 -1.88
C ASP A 38 -3.53 9.18 -0.69
N TYR A 39 -2.41 8.47 -0.58
CA TYR A 39 -2.18 7.51 0.50
C TYR A 39 -1.49 8.20 1.67
N PRO A 40 -1.95 7.96 2.92
CA PRO A 40 -1.26 8.48 4.09
C PRO A 40 0.16 7.94 4.20
N GLU A 41 1.03 8.66 4.89
CA GLU A 41 2.43 8.22 5.07
C GLU A 41 2.54 6.93 5.88
N ASP A 42 1.64 6.69 6.82
CA ASP A 42 1.61 5.45 7.59
C ASP A 42 1.29 4.22 6.74
N THR A 43 0.86 4.41 5.50
CA THR A 43 0.72 3.33 4.53
C THR A 43 2.04 2.59 4.31
N LEU A 44 3.18 3.29 4.33
CA LEU A 44 4.50 2.67 4.21
C LEU A 44 4.78 1.70 5.36
N GLU A 45 4.41 2.06 6.57
CA GLU A 45 4.55 1.19 7.74
C GLU A 45 3.69 -0.06 7.59
N ARG A 46 2.48 0.11 7.10
CA ARG A 46 1.56 -1.02 6.88
C ARG A 46 2.11 -1.97 5.82
N ILE A 47 2.66 -1.45 4.73
CA ILE A 47 3.31 -2.27 3.71
C ILE A 47 4.46 -3.07 4.31
N GLY A 48 5.27 -2.44 5.15
CA GLY A 48 6.36 -3.11 5.85
C GLY A 48 5.87 -4.27 6.72
N LEU A 49 4.77 -4.08 7.45
CA LEU A 49 4.16 -5.12 8.26
C LEU A 49 3.64 -6.29 7.43
N ILE A 50 3.01 -6.00 6.28
CA ILE A 50 2.51 -7.04 5.37
C ILE A 50 3.69 -7.88 4.85
N ARG A 51 4.77 -7.23 4.43
CA ARG A 51 5.95 -7.92 3.92
C ARG A 51 6.63 -8.75 5.01
N LEU A 52 6.69 -8.23 6.23
CA LEU A 52 7.23 -8.98 7.36
C LEU A 52 6.41 -10.24 7.62
N ALA A 53 5.09 -10.12 7.64
CA ALA A 53 4.20 -11.26 7.82
C ALA A 53 4.42 -12.32 6.74
N GLN A 54 4.54 -11.89 5.49
CA GLN A 54 4.80 -12.82 4.38
C GLN A 54 6.15 -13.53 4.54
N SER A 55 7.18 -12.81 5.00
CA SER A 55 8.50 -13.41 5.22
C SER A 55 8.51 -14.42 6.37
N LEU A 56 7.55 -14.33 7.29
CA LEU A 56 7.38 -15.29 8.38
C LEU A 56 6.47 -16.46 7.98
N GLY A 57 6.05 -16.53 6.72
CA GLY A 57 5.25 -17.63 6.20
C GLY A 57 3.74 -17.45 6.31
N PHE A 58 3.26 -16.29 6.74
CA PHE A 58 1.81 -16.01 6.74
C PHE A 58 1.32 -15.84 5.32
N ASN A 59 0.22 -16.49 5.02
CA ASN A 59 -0.40 -16.43 3.71
C ASN A 59 -1.47 -15.32 3.73
N LEU A 60 -1.25 -14.30 2.95
CA LEU A 60 -2.14 -13.14 2.88
C LEU A 60 -3.02 -13.16 1.63
#